data_a151d6cc9832ed3cad4b39933a3188ec
#
_entry.id   a151d6cc9832ed3cad4b39933a3188ec
#
_cell.length_a   1.000
_cell.length_b   1.000
_cell.length_c   1.000
_cell.angle_alpha   90.00
_cell.angle_beta   90.00
_cell.angle_gamma   90.00
#
_symmetry.space_group_name_H-M   'P 1'
#
loop_
_entity.id
_entity.type
_entity.pdbx_description
1 polymer ?
#
loop_
_entity_poly.entity_id
_entity_poly.type
_entity_poly.pdbx_seq_one_letter_code
_entity_poly.pdbx_strand_id
1 'polypeptide(L)'
;MARLGQLHNYHLLFKSQAVCPYLSHLNQASKILDCGVGTGAFSLALLESVAQSAHVSGVDISYPMLTQAQQTLKNRCTSLDLRCGDIRRLPFADESFDAVIFAHVLEHMAEPVETLREMSRVLKPGAPLIGSVTRKSLGQVLMSLHWHNRGYTSNQLASFLQATGLEAVNSFDYGTGWSRWMCLAAVGVKSR
;
A
#
# COMPACT_ATOMS: atom_id res chain seq x y z
N MET A 1 -19.02 6.49 9.39
CA MET A 1 -19.41 5.55 8.32
C MET A 1 -18.36 5.40 7.22
N ALA A 2 -17.71 6.47 6.72
CA ALA A 2 -16.67 6.35 5.67
C ALA A 2 -15.50 5.42 6.02
N ARG A 3 -15.02 5.43 7.27
CA ARG A 3 -13.89 4.57 7.73
C ARG A 3 -14.18 3.07 7.69
N LEU A 4 -15.40 2.64 8.01
CA LEU A 4 -15.78 1.22 7.97
C LEU A 4 -15.86 0.67 6.55
N GLY A 5 -16.39 1.45 5.60
CA GLY A 5 -16.44 1.05 4.20
C GLY A 5 -15.07 0.94 3.55
N GLN A 6 -14.13 1.83 3.89
CA GLN A 6 -12.77 1.80 3.38
C GLN A 6 -12.00 0.58 3.91
N LEU A 7 -12.09 0.29 5.19
CA LEU A 7 -11.48 -0.89 5.81
C LEU A 7 -12.00 -2.18 5.17
N HIS A 8 -13.31 -2.29 4.95
CA HIS A 8 -13.93 -3.44 4.28
C HIS A 8 -13.35 -3.67 2.88
N ASN A 9 -13.18 -2.61 2.09
CA ASN A 9 -12.59 -2.72 0.75
C ASN A 9 -11.13 -3.19 0.79
N TYR A 10 -10.33 -2.74 1.74
CA TYR A 10 -8.95 -3.20 1.91
C TYR A 10 -8.88 -4.69 2.28
N HIS A 11 -9.82 -5.18 3.10
CA HIS A 11 -9.92 -6.63 3.37
C HIS A 11 -10.21 -7.43 2.09
N LEU A 12 -11.09 -6.94 1.23
CA LEU A 12 -11.38 -7.58 -0.05
C LEU A 12 -10.14 -7.65 -0.94
N LEU A 13 -9.31 -6.60 -0.93
CA LEU A 13 -8.05 -6.60 -1.65
C LEU A 13 -7.10 -7.68 -1.15
N PHE A 14 -6.81 -7.73 0.14
CA PHE A 14 -5.85 -8.68 0.71
C PHE A 14 -6.33 -10.14 0.64
N LYS A 15 -7.65 -10.37 0.66
CA LYS A 15 -8.27 -11.70 0.49
C LYS A 15 -8.49 -12.09 -0.98
N SER A 16 -8.19 -11.20 -1.93
CA SER A 16 -8.35 -11.51 -3.34
C SER A 16 -7.37 -12.61 -3.80
N GLN A 17 -7.80 -13.41 -4.79
CA GLN A 17 -6.92 -14.42 -5.42
C GLN A 17 -5.68 -13.81 -6.08
N ALA A 18 -5.73 -12.52 -6.40
CA ALA A 18 -4.62 -11.81 -6.99
C ALA A 18 -3.52 -11.42 -5.97
N VAL A 19 -3.82 -11.31 -4.68
CA VAL A 19 -2.89 -10.87 -3.63
C VAL A 19 -2.60 -11.95 -2.61
N CYS A 20 -3.61 -12.70 -2.18
CA CYS A 20 -3.51 -13.72 -1.13
C CYS A 20 -2.31 -14.69 -1.30
N PRO A 21 -1.99 -15.20 -2.51
CA PRO A 21 -0.83 -16.09 -2.68
C PRO A 21 0.51 -15.48 -2.28
N TYR A 22 0.67 -14.15 -2.46
CA TYR A 22 1.89 -13.43 -2.12
C TYR A 22 2.03 -13.16 -0.62
N LEU A 23 0.95 -13.34 0.15
CA LEU A 23 0.92 -13.09 1.59
C LEU A 23 1.05 -14.37 2.43
N SER A 24 0.96 -15.55 1.80
CA SER A 24 0.92 -16.85 2.47
C SER A 24 2.17 -17.17 3.28
N HIS A 25 3.31 -16.55 2.98
CA HIS A 25 4.58 -16.72 3.70
C HIS A 25 4.73 -15.78 4.89
N LEU A 26 3.89 -14.76 5.03
CA LEU A 26 3.96 -13.82 6.14
C LEU A 26 3.58 -14.50 7.45
N ASN A 27 4.32 -14.17 8.49
CA ASN A 27 4.16 -14.71 9.85
C ASN A 27 4.51 -13.66 10.92
N GLN A 28 4.51 -14.03 12.20
CA GLN A 28 4.79 -13.12 13.31
C GLN A 28 6.18 -12.48 13.28
N ALA A 29 7.16 -13.10 12.64
CA ALA A 29 8.50 -12.56 12.48
C ALA A 29 8.65 -11.67 11.25
N SER A 30 7.65 -11.61 10.37
CA SER A 30 7.71 -10.83 9.14
C SER A 30 7.72 -9.33 9.43
N LYS A 31 8.53 -8.60 8.66
CA LYS A 31 8.64 -7.15 8.69
C LYS A 31 7.87 -6.55 7.52
N ILE A 32 6.87 -5.76 7.82
CA ILE A 32 6.00 -5.10 6.83
C ILE A 32 6.23 -3.59 6.92
N LEU A 33 6.39 -2.94 5.78
CA LEU A 33 6.44 -1.48 5.68
C LEU A 33 5.16 -0.96 5.02
N ASP A 34 4.52 0.02 5.65
CA ASP A 34 3.40 0.80 5.09
C ASP A 34 3.91 2.21 4.72
N CYS A 35 3.99 2.48 3.42
CA CYS A 35 4.44 3.75 2.87
C CYS A 35 3.26 4.72 2.71
N GLY A 36 3.27 5.80 3.50
CA GLY A 36 2.11 6.66 3.67
C GLY A 36 1.05 5.98 4.54
N VAL A 37 1.46 5.55 5.74
CA VAL A 37 0.61 4.75 6.64
C VAL A 37 -0.71 5.42 7.01
N GLY A 38 -0.80 6.74 6.91
CA GLY A 38 -2.00 7.51 7.20
C GLY A 38 -2.59 7.16 8.56
N THR A 39 -3.84 6.71 8.58
CA THR A 39 -4.53 6.28 9.80
C THR A 39 -4.24 4.84 10.23
N GLY A 40 -3.40 4.11 9.52
CA GLY A 40 -3.09 2.69 9.75
C GLY A 40 -4.15 1.70 9.24
N ALA A 41 -5.16 2.18 8.54
CA ALA A 41 -6.28 1.33 8.10
C ALA A 41 -5.84 0.25 7.09
N PHE A 42 -4.86 0.54 6.23
CA PHE A 42 -4.36 -0.41 5.24
C PHE A 42 -3.55 -1.52 5.91
N SER A 43 -2.62 -1.17 6.81
CA SER A 43 -1.90 -2.13 7.65
C SER A 43 -2.85 -2.99 8.49
N LEU A 44 -3.87 -2.40 9.12
CA LEU A 44 -4.85 -3.14 9.91
C LEU A 44 -5.58 -4.17 9.05
N ALA A 45 -6.05 -3.79 7.87
CA ALA A 45 -6.74 -4.69 6.96
C ALA A 45 -5.84 -5.86 6.51
N LEU A 46 -4.56 -5.62 6.28
CA LEU A 46 -3.58 -6.68 5.99
C LEU A 46 -3.46 -7.65 7.16
N LEU A 47 -3.17 -7.16 8.36
CA LEU A 47 -3.00 -8.00 9.56
C LEU A 47 -4.23 -8.86 9.85
N GLU A 48 -5.43 -8.30 9.75
CA GLU A 48 -6.68 -9.02 9.94
C GLU A 48 -6.97 -10.02 8.80
N SER A 49 -6.46 -9.78 7.60
CA SER A 49 -6.66 -10.65 6.44
C SER A 49 -5.76 -11.87 6.45
N VAL A 50 -4.53 -11.74 6.95
CA VAL A 50 -3.60 -12.86 7.11
C VAL A 50 -3.75 -13.57 8.46
N ALA A 51 -4.65 -13.06 9.33
CA ALA A 51 -4.93 -13.58 10.68
C ALA A 51 -3.67 -13.75 11.54
N GLN A 52 -2.68 -12.87 11.38
CA GLN A 52 -1.39 -12.94 12.07
C GLN A 52 -0.89 -11.56 12.48
N SER A 53 -0.18 -11.50 13.59
CA SER A 53 0.64 -10.33 13.94
C SER A 53 1.93 -10.36 13.11
N ALA A 54 2.48 -9.17 12.86
CA ALA A 54 3.78 -8.99 12.22
C ALA A 54 4.47 -7.76 12.82
N HIS A 55 5.73 -7.52 12.47
CA HIS A 55 6.40 -6.27 12.77
C HIS A 55 5.99 -5.22 11.72
N VAL A 56 5.31 -4.17 12.13
CA VAL A 56 4.84 -3.10 11.23
C VAL A 56 5.70 -1.85 11.41
N SER A 57 6.30 -1.40 10.33
CA SER A 57 6.88 -0.06 10.22
C SER A 57 5.97 0.80 9.34
N GLY A 58 5.74 2.05 9.73
CA GLY A 58 4.93 2.99 8.96
C GLY A 58 5.66 4.32 8.78
N VAL A 59 5.64 4.86 7.58
CA VAL A 59 6.18 6.19 7.29
C VAL A 59 5.06 7.08 6.77
N ASP A 60 4.95 8.28 7.34
CA ASP A 60 4.03 9.30 6.86
C ASP A 60 4.62 10.69 7.14
N ILE A 61 4.32 11.66 6.28
CA ILE A 61 4.78 13.05 6.49
C ILE A 61 3.96 13.79 7.57
N SER A 62 2.80 13.25 7.91
CA SER A 62 1.80 13.88 8.79
C SER A 62 1.82 13.31 10.21
N TYR A 63 2.34 14.06 11.17
CA TYR A 63 2.27 13.69 12.60
C TYR A 63 0.85 13.36 13.11
N PRO A 64 -0.20 14.13 12.76
CA PRO A 64 -1.57 13.76 13.14
C PRO A 64 -2.00 12.38 12.61
N MET A 65 -1.57 12.01 11.39
CA MET A 65 -1.84 10.68 10.84
C MET A 65 -1.10 9.59 11.60
N LEU A 66 0.18 9.80 11.91
CA LEU A 66 0.96 8.86 12.72
C LEU A 66 0.34 8.64 14.10
N THR A 67 -0.17 9.69 14.73
CA THR A 67 -0.90 9.55 16.01
C THR A 67 -2.14 8.67 15.86
N GLN A 68 -2.90 8.81 14.78
CA GLN A 68 -4.05 7.95 14.51
C GLN A 68 -3.61 6.51 14.19
N ALA A 69 -2.55 6.32 13.38
CA ALA A 69 -1.99 5.01 13.09
C ALA A 69 -1.56 4.28 14.36
N GLN A 70 -0.90 4.99 15.30
CA GLN A 70 -0.53 4.46 16.61
C GLN A 70 -1.76 3.92 17.37
N GLN A 71 -2.86 4.67 17.38
CA GLN A 71 -4.10 4.24 18.04
C GLN A 71 -4.75 3.03 17.34
N THR A 72 -4.72 3.02 15.99
CA THR A 72 -5.32 1.98 15.18
C THR A 72 -4.59 0.65 15.31
N LEU A 73 -3.24 0.69 15.27
CA LEU A 73 -2.38 -0.49 15.19
C LEU A 73 -1.87 -0.97 16.57
N LYS A 74 -2.03 -0.16 17.61
CA LYS A 74 -1.69 -0.55 18.98
C LYS A 74 -2.34 -1.89 19.35
N ASN A 75 -1.53 -2.83 19.82
CA ASN A 75 -1.94 -4.19 20.21
C ASN A 75 -2.46 -5.06 19.02
N ARG A 76 -2.20 -4.66 17.79
CA ARG A 76 -2.60 -5.42 16.58
C ARG A 76 -1.42 -6.05 15.84
N CYS A 77 -0.20 -5.66 16.18
CA CYS A 77 1.04 -6.15 15.58
C CYS A 77 2.04 -6.58 16.66
N THR A 78 3.05 -7.35 16.28
CA THR A 78 4.12 -7.82 17.18
C THR A 78 4.96 -6.63 17.68
N SER A 79 5.28 -5.70 16.79
CA SER A 79 5.88 -4.41 17.13
C SER A 79 5.43 -3.35 16.14
N LEU A 80 5.46 -2.09 16.55
CA LEU A 80 5.06 -0.94 15.75
C LEU A 80 6.15 0.13 15.79
N ASP A 81 6.70 0.49 14.61
CA ASP A 81 7.67 1.56 14.42
C ASP A 81 7.11 2.60 13.44
N LEU A 82 6.64 3.74 13.96
CA LEU A 82 6.07 4.81 13.16
C LEU A 82 7.05 5.97 13.06
N ARG A 83 7.38 6.38 11.84
CA ARG A 83 8.34 7.45 11.58
C ARG A 83 7.72 8.56 10.75
N CYS A 84 7.93 9.80 11.19
CA CYS A 84 7.66 10.96 10.34
C CYS A 84 8.76 11.09 9.29
N GLY A 85 8.38 11.06 8.02
CA GLY A 85 9.36 11.08 6.93
C GLY A 85 8.74 11.09 5.55
N ASP A 86 9.61 11.27 4.57
CA ASP A 86 9.26 11.28 3.16
C ASP A 86 9.48 9.88 2.56
N ILE A 87 8.43 9.31 1.99
CA ILE A 87 8.48 7.98 1.35
C ILE A 87 9.37 7.93 0.10
N ARG A 88 9.79 9.08 -0.42
CA ARG A 88 10.78 9.18 -1.50
C ARG A 88 12.21 8.93 -1.04
N ARG A 89 12.44 8.92 0.29
CA ARG A 89 13.72 8.64 0.94
C ARG A 89 13.48 7.91 2.26
N LEU A 90 13.26 6.62 2.16
CA LEU A 90 12.90 5.77 3.30
C LEU A 90 14.11 5.59 4.24
N PRO A 91 13.95 5.78 5.56
CA PRO A 91 15.04 5.67 6.54
C PRO A 91 15.32 4.20 6.92
N PHE A 92 15.40 3.33 5.90
CA PHE A 92 15.63 1.90 6.08
C PHE A 92 16.69 1.40 5.11
N ALA A 93 17.43 0.37 5.51
CA ALA A 93 18.41 -0.28 4.66
C ALA A 93 17.74 -1.04 3.50
N ASP A 94 18.52 -1.33 2.46
CA ASP A 94 18.09 -2.19 1.37
C ASP A 94 17.63 -3.55 1.91
N GLU A 95 16.67 -4.16 1.25
CA GLU A 95 16.24 -5.54 1.50
C GLU A 95 15.85 -5.83 2.96
N SER A 96 15.18 -4.87 3.60
CA SER A 96 14.81 -4.93 5.02
C SER A 96 13.44 -5.56 5.28
N PHE A 97 12.53 -5.57 4.29
CA PHE A 97 11.12 -5.90 4.49
C PHE A 97 10.67 -7.11 3.68
N ASP A 98 9.83 -7.92 4.33
CA ASP A 98 9.19 -9.11 3.75
C ASP A 98 7.93 -8.76 2.93
N ALA A 99 7.39 -7.56 3.10
CA ALA A 99 6.38 -6.96 2.26
C ALA A 99 6.42 -5.43 2.39
N VAL A 100 6.12 -4.72 1.30
CA VAL A 100 5.86 -3.28 1.32
C VAL A 100 4.44 -3.04 0.82
N ILE A 101 3.69 -2.21 1.53
CA ILE A 101 2.33 -1.83 1.16
C ILE A 101 2.19 -0.31 1.07
N PHE A 102 1.26 0.17 0.25
CA PHE A 102 0.89 1.58 0.18
C PHE A 102 -0.56 1.75 -0.27
N ALA A 103 -1.23 2.80 0.21
CA ALA A 103 -2.59 3.12 -0.23
C ALA A 103 -2.76 4.63 -0.43
N HIS A 104 -3.18 5.02 -1.65
CA HIS A 104 -3.52 6.40 -2.01
C HIS A 104 -2.41 7.43 -1.76
N VAL A 105 -1.16 7.06 -2.00
CA VAL A 105 0.00 7.95 -1.87
C VAL A 105 0.56 8.41 -3.21
N LEU A 106 0.50 7.56 -4.25
CA LEU A 106 1.07 7.89 -5.56
C LEU A 106 0.37 9.06 -6.23
N GLU A 107 -0.90 9.30 -5.91
CA GLU A 107 -1.70 10.42 -6.38
C GLU A 107 -1.08 11.77 -6.03
N HIS A 108 -0.28 11.81 -4.98
CA HIS A 108 0.38 13.01 -4.45
C HIS A 108 1.83 13.14 -4.91
N MET A 109 2.37 12.14 -5.64
CA MET A 109 3.77 12.13 -6.07
C MET A 109 3.94 12.75 -7.46
N ALA A 110 4.89 13.65 -7.60
CA ALA A 110 5.28 14.20 -8.91
C ALA A 110 5.90 13.10 -9.78
N GLU A 111 6.79 12.29 -9.19
CA GLU A 111 7.55 11.22 -9.83
C GLU A 111 7.20 9.85 -9.18
N PRO A 112 6.06 9.22 -9.57
CA PRO A 112 5.60 7.98 -8.96
C PRO A 112 6.59 6.83 -9.11
N VAL A 113 7.29 6.74 -10.25
CA VAL A 113 8.26 5.66 -10.52
C VAL A 113 9.45 5.74 -9.57
N GLU A 114 9.96 6.94 -9.27
CA GLU A 114 11.06 7.12 -8.31
C GLU A 114 10.63 6.69 -6.90
N THR A 115 9.40 7.07 -6.50
CA THR A 115 8.85 6.65 -5.21
C THR A 115 8.71 5.12 -5.13
N LEU A 116 8.21 4.49 -6.18
CA LEU A 116 8.10 3.02 -6.25
C LEU A 116 9.48 2.34 -6.28
N ARG A 117 10.49 2.96 -6.90
CA ARG A 117 11.86 2.44 -6.89
C ARG A 117 12.44 2.43 -5.48
N GLU A 118 12.19 3.47 -4.71
CA GLU A 118 12.59 3.54 -3.30
C GLU A 118 11.87 2.48 -2.45
N MET A 119 10.57 2.25 -2.69
CA MET A 119 9.83 1.16 -2.06
C MET A 119 10.39 -0.21 -2.45
N SER A 120 10.77 -0.41 -3.73
CA SER A 120 11.40 -1.64 -4.21
C SER A 120 12.79 -1.85 -3.61
N ARG A 121 13.58 -0.79 -3.38
CA ARG A 121 14.90 -0.88 -2.77
C ARG A 121 14.86 -1.58 -1.41
N VAL A 122 13.90 -1.22 -0.56
CA VAL A 122 13.80 -1.76 0.80
C VAL A 122 13.13 -3.13 0.88
N LEU A 123 12.52 -3.62 -0.21
CA LEU A 123 11.99 -4.98 -0.30
C LEU A 123 13.11 -6.00 -0.38
N LYS A 124 12.95 -7.14 0.28
CA LYS A 124 13.79 -8.32 0.09
C LYS A 124 13.53 -8.95 -1.28
N PRO A 125 14.53 -9.67 -1.87
CA PRO A 125 14.30 -10.47 -3.05
C PRO A 125 13.15 -11.47 -2.85
N GLY A 126 12.25 -11.56 -3.83
CA GLY A 126 11.05 -12.40 -3.76
C GLY A 126 9.89 -11.83 -2.93
N ALA A 127 10.06 -10.66 -2.29
CA ALA A 127 9.02 -10.04 -1.49
C ALA A 127 8.04 -9.21 -2.33
N PRO A 128 6.75 -9.13 -1.94
CA PRO A 128 5.73 -8.39 -2.68
C PRO A 128 5.69 -6.90 -2.32
N LEU A 129 5.46 -6.07 -3.34
CA LEU A 129 4.94 -4.72 -3.23
C LEU A 129 3.45 -4.75 -3.58
N ILE A 130 2.60 -4.30 -2.66
CA ILE A 130 1.14 -4.30 -2.85
C ILE A 130 0.63 -2.88 -2.68
N GLY A 131 -0.05 -2.36 -3.69
CA GLY A 131 -0.53 -0.99 -3.68
C GLY A 131 -2.00 -0.83 -4.04
N SER A 132 -2.59 0.23 -3.51
CA SER A 132 -3.90 0.73 -3.88
C SER A 132 -3.82 2.18 -4.29
N VAL A 133 -4.45 2.53 -5.40
CA VAL A 133 -4.51 3.91 -5.92
C VAL A 133 -5.93 4.27 -6.38
N THR A 134 -6.17 5.56 -6.52
CA THR A 134 -7.40 6.06 -7.12
C THR A 134 -7.42 5.77 -8.62
N ARG A 135 -8.50 5.13 -9.09
CA ARG A 135 -8.73 4.83 -10.50
C ARG A 135 -9.06 6.11 -11.26
N LYS A 136 -8.48 6.26 -12.45
CA LYS A 136 -8.86 7.32 -13.38
C LYS A 136 -10.27 7.07 -13.92
N SER A 137 -11.22 7.93 -13.58
CA SER A 137 -12.61 7.89 -14.02
C SER A 137 -13.11 9.29 -14.35
N LEU A 138 -14.21 9.39 -15.09
CA LEU A 138 -14.82 10.70 -15.39
C LEU A 138 -15.22 11.46 -14.11
N GLY A 139 -15.72 10.77 -13.09
CA GLY A 139 -16.02 11.35 -11.79
C GLY A 139 -14.78 11.85 -11.06
N GLN A 140 -13.67 11.11 -11.15
CA GLN A 140 -12.39 11.52 -10.57
C GLN A 140 -11.81 12.74 -11.29
N VAL A 141 -11.95 12.86 -12.62
CA VAL A 141 -11.52 14.05 -13.37
C VAL A 141 -12.28 15.31 -12.92
N LEU A 142 -13.58 15.21 -12.67
CA LEU A 142 -14.38 16.32 -12.14
C LEU A 142 -13.94 16.69 -10.70
N MET A 143 -13.64 15.71 -9.86
CA MET A 143 -13.13 15.95 -8.50
C MET A 143 -11.69 16.49 -8.50
N SER A 144 -10.84 16.11 -9.47
CA SER A 144 -9.44 16.54 -9.56
C SER A 144 -9.29 18.04 -9.86
N LEU A 145 -10.29 18.67 -10.46
CA LEU A 145 -10.34 20.13 -10.61
C LEU A 145 -10.36 20.86 -9.25
N HIS A 146 -10.76 20.17 -8.19
CA HIS A 146 -10.84 20.75 -6.84
C HIS A 146 -9.71 20.28 -5.91
N TRP A 147 -9.16 19.05 -6.10
CA TRP A 147 -8.25 18.39 -5.16
C TRP A 147 -6.86 18.06 -5.74
N HIS A 148 -6.57 18.40 -6.99
CA HIS A 148 -5.29 18.12 -7.69
C HIS A 148 -4.79 16.66 -7.60
N ASN A 149 -5.68 15.70 -7.33
CA ASN A 149 -5.33 14.29 -7.22
C ASN A 149 -5.31 13.61 -8.58
N ARG A 150 -4.22 12.91 -8.87
CA ARG A 150 -4.07 12.12 -10.11
C ARG A 150 -4.76 10.77 -9.94
N GLY A 151 -5.54 10.33 -10.93
CA GLY A 151 -6.01 8.95 -11.03
C GLY A 151 -5.16 8.16 -12.02
N TYR A 152 -5.11 6.84 -11.85
CA TYR A 152 -4.32 5.95 -12.67
C TYR A 152 -5.18 4.93 -13.41
N THR A 153 -4.70 4.46 -14.57
CA THR A 153 -5.24 3.29 -15.26
C THR A 153 -4.45 2.04 -14.85
N SER A 154 -5.03 0.85 -15.04
CA SER A 154 -4.33 -0.42 -14.78
C SER A 154 -3.01 -0.52 -15.53
N ASN A 155 -2.99 -0.14 -16.82
CA ASN A 155 -1.78 -0.19 -17.63
C ASN A 155 -0.70 0.78 -17.14
N GLN A 156 -1.07 1.99 -16.71
CA GLN A 156 -0.12 2.94 -16.14
C GLN A 156 0.49 2.42 -14.84
N LEU A 157 -0.33 1.91 -13.93
CA LEU A 157 0.16 1.38 -12.67
C LEU A 157 1.06 0.15 -12.88
N ALA A 158 0.67 -0.76 -13.77
CA ALA A 158 1.49 -1.91 -14.12
C ALA A 158 2.83 -1.50 -14.74
N SER A 159 2.84 -0.54 -15.69
CA SER A 159 4.07 -0.05 -16.31
C SER A 159 5.01 0.62 -15.30
N PHE A 160 4.47 1.35 -14.31
CA PHE A 160 5.27 1.96 -13.25
C PHE A 160 5.96 0.90 -12.38
N LEU A 161 5.23 -0.14 -11.99
CA LEU A 161 5.81 -1.24 -11.20
C LEU A 161 6.89 -2.00 -12.01
N GLN A 162 6.64 -2.29 -13.27
CA GLN A 162 7.63 -2.93 -14.17
C GLN A 162 8.89 -2.08 -14.34
N ALA A 163 8.75 -0.75 -14.45
CA ALA A 163 9.87 0.19 -14.57
C ALA A 163 10.77 0.22 -13.31
N THR A 164 10.34 -0.35 -12.19
CA THR A 164 11.14 -0.48 -10.97
C THR A 164 11.83 -1.84 -10.80
N GLY A 165 11.77 -2.70 -11.81
CA GLY A 165 12.35 -4.04 -11.78
C GLY A 165 11.50 -5.07 -11.03
N LEU A 166 10.22 -4.77 -10.76
CA LEU A 166 9.30 -5.75 -10.19
C LEU A 166 8.78 -6.70 -11.27
N GLU A 167 8.69 -7.97 -10.92
CA GLU A 167 8.18 -9.05 -11.76
C GLU A 167 6.79 -9.50 -11.32
N ALA A 168 6.16 -10.40 -12.06
CA ALA A 168 4.82 -10.93 -11.79
C ALA A 168 3.77 -9.83 -11.54
N VAL A 169 3.92 -8.69 -12.23
CA VAL A 169 3.07 -7.53 -12.02
C VAL A 169 1.64 -7.83 -12.48
N ASN A 170 0.70 -7.64 -11.56
CA ASN A 170 -0.73 -7.74 -11.83
C ASN A 170 -1.44 -6.50 -11.29
N SER A 171 -2.33 -5.92 -12.10
CA SER A 171 -3.17 -4.78 -11.69
C SER A 171 -4.64 -5.11 -11.94
N PHE A 172 -5.49 -4.84 -10.96
CA PHE A 172 -6.89 -5.26 -10.98
C PHE A 172 -7.80 -4.33 -10.17
N ASP A 173 -9.07 -4.35 -10.50
CA ASP A 173 -10.10 -3.64 -9.75
C ASP A 173 -10.50 -4.44 -8.50
N TYR A 174 -10.72 -3.76 -7.39
CA TYR A 174 -11.18 -4.37 -6.16
C TYR A 174 -12.24 -3.52 -5.45
N GLY A 175 -12.89 -4.12 -4.45
CA GLY A 175 -13.97 -3.47 -3.71
C GLY A 175 -15.36 -3.92 -4.20
N THR A 176 -16.41 -3.38 -3.59
CA THR A 176 -17.80 -3.67 -3.90
C THR A 176 -18.59 -2.39 -4.22
N GLY A 177 -19.65 -2.53 -5.02
CA GLY A 177 -20.50 -1.40 -5.36
C GLY A 177 -19.70 -0.24 -5.99
N TRP A 178 -19.92 0.97 -5.50
CA TRP A 178 -19.31 2.18 -6.05
C TRP A 178 -17.79 2.23 -5.88
N SER A 179 -17.25 1.65 -4.80
CA SER A 179 -15.81 1.67 -4.53
C SER A 179 -15.00 0.90 -5.58
N ARG A 180 -15.57 -0.13 -6.21
CA ARG A 180 -14.93 -0.87 -7.31
C ARG A 180 -14.58 0.03 -8.52
N TRP A 181 -15.36 1.08 -8.74
CA TRP A 181 -15.13 2.05 -9.80
C TRP A 181 -14.09 3.11 -9.45
N MET A 182 -13.75 3.24 -8.19
CA MET A 182 -12.85 4.28 -7.68
C MET A 182 -11.46 3.78 -7.29
N CYS A 183 -11.31 2.48 -7.02
CA CYS A 183 -10.07 1.92 -6.52
C CYS A 183 -9.47 0.94 -7.53
N LEU A 184 -8.16 1.02 -7.67
CA LEU A 184 -7.32 0.15 -8.47
C LEU A 184 -6.21 -0.39 -7.57
N ALA A 185 -5.94 -1.67 -7.65
CA ALA A 185 -4.82 -2.28 -6.94
C ALA A 185 -3.79 -2.84 -7.90
N ALA A 186 -2.58 -2.98 -7.41
CA ALA A 186 -1.55 -3.76 -8.08
C ALA A 186 -0.67 -4.50 -7.07
N VAL A 187 -0.09 -5.60 -7.54
CA VAL A 187 0.95 -6.36 -6.88
C VAL A 187 2.09 -6.58 -7.85
N GLY A 188 3.31 -6.52 -7.35
CA GLY A 188 4.53 -6.92 -8.06
C GLY A 188 5.49 -7.55 -7.06
N VAL A 189 6.42 -8.37 -7.53
CA VAL A 189 7.39 -9.08 -6.70
C VAL A 189 8.79 -8.64 -7.07
N LYS A 190 9.66 -8.38 -6.08
CA LYS A 190 11.06 -8.05 -6.35
C LYS A 190 11.78 -9.27 -6.91
N SER A 191 12.51 -9.10 -8.00
CA SER A 191 13.35 -10.14 -8.60
C SER A 191 14.29 -10.75 -7.55
N ARG A 192 14.62 -12.04 -7.72
CA ARG A 192 15.56 -12.78 -6.84
C ARG A 192 17.01 -12.47 -7.15
#